data_bfe5937e1be15f59e72f4ac33ea0ddfd
#
_entry.id   bfe5937e1be15f59e72f4ac33ea0ddfd
#
_cell.length_a   1.000
_cell.length_b   1.000
_cell.length_c   1.000
_cell.angle_alpha   90.00
_cell.angle_beta   90.00
_cell.angle_gamma   90.00
#
_symmetry.space_group_name_H-M   'P 1'
#
loop_
_entity.id
_entity.type
_entity.pdbx_description
1 polymer ?
#
loop_
_entity_poly.entity_id
_entity_poly.type
_entity_poly.pdbx_seq_one_letter_code
_entity_poly.pdbx_strand_id
1 'polypeptide(L)'
;MKKSTMKNASDGPILMALVVVGALAGAAWAAPQRPAEQGFAWKDGAEVYTKVCALCHETNTGPAIRGRGLDPMYIRLITRNGYRAMPAFRASEIDDEVLEKLAEYISKTTADQ
;
A
#
# COMPACT_ATOMS: atom_id res chain seq x y z
N MET A 1 55.84 50.87 26.84
CA MET A 1 57.23 50.41 26.67
C MET A 1 57.27 49.12 25.90
N LYS A 2 58.12 49.10 24.84
CA LYS A 2 58.65 47.96 24.06
C LYS A 2 57.60 47.00 23.44
N LYS A 3 57.28 47.11 22.16
CA LYS A 3 58.02 46.67 20.95
C LYS A 3 58.58 45.27 21.07
N SER A 4 58.03 44.35 20.31
CA SER A 4 58.83 43.37 19.59
C SER A 4 58.03 42.81 18.40
N THR A 5 58.50 43.28 17.27
CA THR A 5 58.26 42.77 15.92
C THR A 5 59.01 41.46 15.77
N MET A 6 58.36 40.41 15.29
CA MET A 6 59.08 39.33 14.61
C MET A 6 58.33 38.92 13.34
N LYS A 7 58.93 39.41 12.25
CA LYS A 7 58.75 38.83 10.91
C LYS A 7 59.37 37.44 10.92
N ASN A 8 58.67 36.49 10.37
CA ASN A 8 59.33 35.38 9.69
C ASN A 8 58.59 35.10 8.39
N ALA A 9 59.23 35.52 7.35
CA ALA A 9 58.98 35.03 6.01
C ALA A 9 59.50 33.59 5.92
N SER A 10 58.75 32.73 5.41
CA SER A 10 59.25 31.49 4.88
C SER A 10 58.39 31.14 3.64
N ASP A 11 58.93 31.63 2.53
CA ASP A 11 58.55 31.22 1.20
C ASP A 11 58.96 29.75 1.05
N GLY A 12 57.97 28.87 0.93
CA GLY A 12 58.11 27.49 0.44
C GLY A 12 57.04 27.21 -0.60
N PRO A 13 57.42 26.75 -1.80
CA PRO A 13 56.47 26.41 -2.80
C PRO A 13 55.75 25.12 -2.35
N ILE A 14 54.55 25.29 -1.84
CA ILE A 14 53.69 24.16 -1.50
C ILE A 14 53.21 23.58 -2.80
N LEU A 15 53.76 22.43 -3.12
CA LEU A 15 53.26 21.52 -4.15
C LEU A 15 51.75 21.32 -3.96
N MET A 16 51.02 21.82 -4.94
CA MET A 16 49.60 21.58 -5.05
C MET A 16 49.36 20.08 -5.32
N ALA A 17 49.19 19.31 -4.28
CA ALA A 17 48.67 17.96 -4.39
C ALA A 17 47.17 18.06 -4.72
N LEU A 18 46.85 17.91 -6.02
CA LEU A 18 45.50 17.73 -6.50
C LEU A 18 44.98 16.39 -5.94
N VAL A 19 44.30 16.47 -4.83
CA VAL A 19 43.46 15.35 -4.36
C VAL A 19 42.23 15.34 -5.25
N VAL A 20 42.27 14.51 -6.31
CA VAL A 20 41.08 14.15 -7.08
C VAL A 20 40.26 13.22 -6.18
N VAL A 21 39.36 13.80 -5.42
CA VAL A 21 38.30 13.03 -4.75
C VAL A 21 37.38 12.55 -5.86
N GLY A 22 37.61 11.33 -6.29
CA GLY A 22 36.71 10.63 -7.19
C GLY A 22 35.35 10.47 -6.49
N ALA A 23 34.37 11.29 -6.87
CA ALA A 23 32.98 11.06 -6.55
C ALA A 23 32.54 9.77 -7.26
N LEU A 24 32.62 8.64 -6.55
CA LEU A 24 31.92 7.44 -6.94
C LEU A 24 30.44 7.75 -6.80
N ALA A 25 29.86 8.29 -7.87
CA ALA A 25 28.42 8.35 -8.03
C ALA A 25 27.94 6.90 -8.05
N GLY A 26 27.52 6.42 -6.88
CA GLY A 26 26.81 5.16 -6.77
C GLY A 26 25.55 5.29 -7.61
N ALA A 27 25.55 4.72 -8.81
CA ALA A 27 24.35 4.51 -9.57
C ALA A 27 23.46 3.59 -8.72
N ALA A 28 22.57 4.18 -7.95
CA ALA A 28 21.49 3.42 -7.34
C ALA A 28 20.73 2.79 -8.50
N TRP A 29 20.90 1.50 -8.66
CA TRP A 29 20.07 0.72 -9.57
C TRP A 29 18.65 0.76 -8.99
N ALA A 30 17.88 1.74 -9.42
CA ALA A 30 16.46 1.71 -9.24
C ALA A 30 15.98 0.48 -10.01
N ALA A 31 15.74 -0.61 -9.30
CA ALA A 31 15.05 -1.75 -9.88
C ALA A 31 13.77 -1.20 -10.55
N PRO A 32 13.46 -1.61 -11.80
CA PRO A 32 12.22 -1.20 -12.42
C PRO A 32 11.09 -1.59 -11.46
N GLN A 33 10.47 -0.59 -10.86
CA GLN A 33 9.26 -0.81 -10.08
C GLN A 33 8.25 -1.31 -11.09
N ARG A 34 7.94 -2.61 -11.01
CA ARG A 34 6.76 -3.10 -11.71
C ARG A 34 5.62 -2.18 -11.30
N PRO A 35 4.84 -1.66 -12.27
CA PRO A 35 3.57 -1.02 -11.92
C PRO A 35 2.91 -2.01 -10.95
N ALA A 36 2.51 -1.54 -9.78
CA ALA A 36 1.72 -2.35 -8.88
C ALA A 36 0.67 -3.01 -9.77
N GLU A 37 0.70 -4.35 -9.83
CA GLU A 37 -0.25 -5.08 -10.67
C GLU A 37 -1.58 -4.50 -10.28
N GLN A 38 -2.16 -3.72 -11.19
CA GLN A 38 -3.44 -3.09 -10.95
C GLN A 38 -4.40 -4.25 -10.89
N GLY A 39 -4.66 -4.70 -9.67
CA GLY A 39 -5.71 -5.62 -9.39
C GLY A 39 -7.01 -5.10 -10.00
N PHE A 40 -8.02 -5.90 -10.04
CA PHE A 40 -9.30 -5.50 -10.60
C PHE A 40 -9.76 -4.20 -9.92
N ALA A 41 -9.88 -3.12 -10.70
CA ALA A 41 -10.28 -1.82 -10.17
C ALA A 41 -11.80 -1.79 -9.96
N TRP A 42 -12.22 -1.92 -8.72
CA TRP A 42 -13.61 -1.79 -8.32
C TRP A 42 -13.98 -0.33 -8.08
N LYS A 43 -15.18 0.04 -8.47
CA LYS A 43 -15.69 1.40 -8.24
C LYS A 43 -16.00 1.63 -6.75
N ASP A 44 -16.68 0.67 -6.13
CA ASP A 44 -17.13 0.73 -4.74
C ASP A 44 -17.51 -0.66 -4.18
N GLY A 45 -17.87 -0.71 -2.90
CA GLY A 45 -18.28 -1.96 -2.25
C GLY A 45 -19.59 -2.52 -2.79
N ALA A 46 -20.51 -1.68 -3.24
CA ALA A 46 -21.78 -2.13 -3.83
C ALA A 46 -21.58 -2.86 -5.15
N GLU A 47 -20.61 -2.41 -5.95
CA GLU A 47 -20.26 -3.09 -7.20
C GLU A 47 -19.65 -4.47 -6.92
N VAL A 48 -18.73 -4.58 -5.96
CA VAL A 48 -18.18 -5.88 -5.54
C VAL A 48 -19.29 -6.80 -5.05
N TYR A 49 -20.18 -6.27 -4.20
CA TYR A 49 -21.30 -7.06 -3.73
C TYR A 49 -22.12 -7.63 -4.87
N THR A 50 -22.57 -6.77 -5.79
CA THR A 50 -23.45 -7.16 -6.90
C THR A 50 -22.80 -8.14 -7.87
N LYS A 51 -21.50 -7.94 -8.18
CA LYS A 51 -20.82 -8.75 -9.18
C LYS A 51 -20.18 -10.02 -8.64
N VAL A 52 -19.91 -10.07 -7.34
CA VAL A 52 -19.18 -11.19 -6.73
C VAL A 52 -20.04 -11.87 -5.65
N CYS A 53 -20.39 -11.16 -4.60
CA CYS A 53 -21.02 -11.74 -3.42
C CYS A 53 -22.44 -12.23 -3.69
N ALA A 54 -23.24 -11.45 -4.40
CA ALA A 54 -24.64 -11.73 -4.72
C ALA A 54 -24.82 -13.03 -5.52
N LEU A 55 -23.79 -13.43 -6.29
CA LEU A 55 -23.85 -14.67 -7.09
C LEU A 55 -24.13 -15.91 -6.22
N CYS A 56 -23.71 -15.89 -4.97
CA CYS A 56 -23.96 -16.98 -4.02
C CYS A 56 -24.93 -16.56 -2.91
N HIS A 57 -24.82 -15.32 -2.43
CA HIS A 57 -25.55 -14.88 -1.24
C HIS A 57 -26.98 -14.41 -1.53
N GLU A 58 -27.37 -14.25 -2.79
CA GLU A 58 -28.74 -13.94 -3.21
C GLU A 58 -29.42 -15.06 -4.02
N THR A 59 -28.72 -16.18 -4.24
CA THR A 59 -29.23 -17.31 -5.02
C THR A 59 -29.42 -18.57 -4.17
N ASN A 60 -29.47 -18.44 -2.84
CA ASN A 60 -29.56 -19.56 -1.88
C ASN A 60 -28.39 -20.56 -1.93
N THR A 61 -27.30 -20.23 -2.62
CA THR A 61 -26.06 -21.02 -2.59
C THR A 61 -25.31 -20.77 -1.27
N GLY A 62 -25.35 -19.54 -0.78
CA GLY A 62 -24.86 -19.11 0.52
C GLY A 62 -25.96 -18.49 1.38
N PRO A 63 -25.68 -18.22 2.66
CA PRO A 63 -26.64 -17.55 3.52
C PRO A 63 -26.84 -16.09 3.07
N ALA A 64 -28.07 -15.56 3.24
CA ALA A 64 -28.29 -14.12 3.08
C ALA A 64 -27.42 -13.34 4.05
N ILE A 65 -26.71 -12.32 3.57
CA ILE A 65 -25.77 -11.50 4.38
C ILE A 65 -26.20 -10.04 4.49
N ARG A 66 -27.08 -9.56 3.63
CA ARG A 66 -27.70 -8.22 3.80
C ARG A 66 -28.85 -8.28 4.81
N GLY A 67 -29.17 -7.14 5.41
CA GLY A 67 -30.25 -7.02 6.38
C GLY A 67 -30.02 -7.68 7.73
N ARG A 68 -28.81 -8.15 8.00
CA ARG A 68 -28.46 -8.86 9.24
C ARG A 68 -27.65 -8.01 10.22
N GLY A 69 -27.25 -6.80 9.84
CA GLY A 69 -26.42 -5.94 10.67
C GLY A 69 -25.08 -6.60 11.06
N LEU A 70 -24.49 -7.35 10.15
CA LEU A 70 -23.22 -8.02 10.39
C LEU A 70 -22.12 -6.99 10.68
N ASP A 71 -21.26 -7.31 11.63
CA ASP A 71 -20.12 -6.47 11.98
C ASP A 71 -19.15 -6.34 10.78
N PRO A 72 -18.73 -5.13 10.38
CA PRO A 72 -17.81 -4.93 9.27
C PRO A 72 -16.49 -5.67 9.42
N MET A 73 -15.96 -5.78 10.64
CA MET A 73 -14.72 -6.52 10.90
C MET A 73 -14.90 -8.02 10.66
N TYR A 74 -16.04 -8.56 11.06
CA TYR A 74 -16.40 -9.96 10.78
C TYR A 74 -16.48 -10.21 9.28
N ILE A 75 -17.12 -9.33 8.52
CA ILE A 75 -17.24 -9.44 7.06
C ILE A 75 -15.84 -9.46 6.41
N ARG A 76 -14.97 -8.53 6.81
CA ARG A 76 -13.58 -8.46 6.32
C ARG A 76 -12.81 -9.74 6.62
N LEU A 77 -12.92 -10.24 7.83
CA LEU A 77 -12.23 -11.46 8.26
C LEU A 77 -12.66 -12.67 7.42
N ILE A 78 -13.96 -12.88 7.24
CA ILE A 78 -14.50 -14.00 6.44
C ILE A 78 -14.14 -13.85 4.97
N THR A 79 -14.18 -12.65 4.42
CA THR A 79 -13.81 -12.41 3.03
C THR A 79 -12.32 -12.73 2.79
N ARG A 80 -11.42 -12.39 3.70
CA ARG A 80 -9.97 -12.67 3.58
C ARG A 80 -9.60 -14.12 3.81
N ASN A 81 -10.27 -14.80 4.71
CA ASN A 81 -9.91 -16.17 5.09
C ASN A 81 -10.76 -17.23 4.38
N GLY A 82 -11.92 -16.85 3.85
CA GLY A 82 -12.91 -17.80 3.38
C GLY A 82 -13.58 -18.55 4.53
N TYR A 83 -14.64 -19.26 4.23
CA TYR A 83 -15.31 -20.14 5.20
C TYR A 83 -16.11 -21.22 4.49
N ARG A 84 -15.82 -22.48 4.75
CA ARG A 84 -16.45 -23.63 4.09
C ARG A 84 -16.32 -23.54 2.56
N ALA A 85 -17.42 -23.43 1.83
CA ALA A 85 -17.46 -23.29 0.37
C ALA A 85 -17.18 -21.85 -0.12
N MET A 86 -17.18 -20.85 0.76
CA MET A 86 -16.85 -19.48 0.41
C MET A 86 -15.33 -19.35 0.23
N PRO A 87 -14.85 -18.93 -0.94
CA PRO A 87 -13.41 -18.75 -1.16
C PRO A 87 -12.83 -17.58 -0.35
N ALA A 88 -11.53 -17.62 -0.14
CA ALA A 88 -10.79 -16.48 0.37
C ALA A 88 -10.44 -15.53 -0.79
N PHE A 89 -10.74 -14.25 -0.65
CA PHE A 89 -10.42 -13.22 -1.64
C PHE A 89 -9.13 -12.51 -1.26
N ARG A 90 -8.19 -12.43 -2.20
CA ARG A 90 -6.89 -11.78 -2.02
C ARG A 90 -6.99 -10.27 -2.21
N ALA A 91 -5.99 -9.54 -1.73
CA ALA A 91 -5.92 -8.09 -1.95
C ALA A 91 -5.76 -7.71 -3.44
N SER A 92 -5.24 -8.61 -4.27
CA SER A 92 -5.19 -8.43 -5.73
C SER A 92 -6.54 -8.56 -6.42
N GLU A 93 -7.52 -9.17 -5.77
CA GLU A 93 -8.90 -9.36 -6.28
C GLU A 93 -9.83 -8.28 -5.74
N ILE A 94 -9.75 -8.01 -4.45
CA ILE A 94 -10.49 -6.97 -3.74
C ILE A 94 -9.49 -6.30 -2.81
N ASP A 95 -9.02 -5.10 -3.12
CA ASP A 95 -8.07 -4.37 -2.27
C ASP A 95 -8.67 -4.01 -0.90
N ASP A 96 -7.83 -3.60 0.04
CA ASP A 96 -8.27 -3.38 1.41
C ASP A 96 -9.22 -2.17 1.55
N GLU A 97 -9.04 -1.15 0.73
CA GLU A 97 -9.91 0.04 0.74
C GLU A 97 -11.32 -0.32 0.26
N VAL A 98 -11.40 -1.06 -0.84
CA VAL A 98 -12.69 -1.51 -1.40
C VAL A 98 -13.35 -2.56 -0.51
N LEU A 99 -12.55 -3.42 0.13
CA LEU A 99 -13.08 -4.39 1.11
C LEU A 99 -13.70 -3.68 2.33
N GLU A 100 -13.14 -2.59 2.78
CA GLU A 100 -13.74 -1.79 3.84
C GLU A 100 -15.11 -1.23 3.42
N LYS A 101 -15.17 -0.63 2.23
CA LYS A 101 -16.43 -0.13 1.64
C LYS A 101 -17.47 -1.24 1.43
N LEU A 102 -17.03 -2.41 1.01
CA LEU A 102 -17.90 -3.60 0.89
C LEU A 102 -18.48 -4.02 2.24
N ALA A 103 -17.63 -4.10 3.25
CA ALA A 103 -18.05 -4.49 4.60
C ALA A 103 -19.07 -3.50 5.17
N GLU A 104 -18.84 -2.22 5.01
CA GLU A 104 -19.80 -1.18 5.40
C GLU A 104 -21.11 -1.27 4.60
N TYR A 105 -21.03 -1.49 3.29
CA TYR A 105 -22.20 -1.66 2.45
C TYR A 105 -23.08 -2.82 2.95
N ILE A 106 -22.51 -3.99 3.15
CA ILE A 106 -23.24 -5.17 3.63
C ILE A 106 -23.84 -4.92 5.02
N SER A 107 -23.05 -4.32 5.92
CA SER A 107 -23.48 -4.06 7.30
C SER A 107 -24.69 -3.11 7.38
N LYS A 108 -24.72 -2.10 6.51
CA LYS A 108 -25.73 -1.02 6.52
C LYS A 108 -26.93 -1.29 5.60
N THR A 109 -26.78 -2.19 4.62
CA THR A 109 -27.82 -2.44 3.63
C THR A 109 -28.90 -3.36 4.21
N THR A 110 -30.15 -2.94 4.08
CA THR A 110 -31.31 -3.78 4.40
C THR A 110 -31.46 -4.90 3.39
N ALA A 111 -32.03 -6.04 3.82
CA ALA A 111 -32.44 -7.06 2.88
C ALA A 111 -33.58 -6.50 1.99
N ASP A 112 -33.45 -6.70 0.70
CA ASP A 112 -34.62 -6.48 -0.18
C ASP A 112 -35.64 -7.58 0.15
N GLN A 113 -36.83 -7.18 0.50
CA GLN A 113 -37.95 -8.10 0.76
C GLN A 113 -38.52 -8.60 -0.55
#